data_57be6224ea6d63bffb7aa525768882a4
#
_entry.id   57be6224ea6d63bffb7aa525768882a4
#
_cell.length_a   1.000
_cell.length_b   1.000
_cell.length_c   1.000
_cell.angle_alpha   90.00
_cell.angle_beta   90.00
_cell.angle_gamma   90.00
#
_symmetry.space_group_name_H-M   'P 1'
#
loop_
_entity.id
_entity.type
_entity.pdbx_description
1 polymer ?
#
loop_
_entity_poly.entity_id
_entity_poly.type
_entity_poly.pdbx_seq_one_letter_code
_entity_poly.pdbx_strand_id
1 'polypeptide(L)'
;MNVNMFDIFYANLSKNTVNSEQGGIRPVIIIQNDIGNKHSPTVIIIPITSELKKENMPTHCILHKSSKNGLGVDSMVLAEQIRVIDKSRLVRKIGFLDNVNEQNDVINAYIANITGKKKYTSVWSKIVNLIFKLVKEGEHAA
;
A
#
# COMPACT_ATOMS: atom_id res chain seq x y z
N MET A 1 1.61 8.17 18.78
CA MET A 1 1.98 7.01 17.93
C MET A 1 2.57 7.56 16.63
N ASN A 2 3.79 7.17 16.31
CA ASN A 2 4.44 7.59 15.07
C ASN A 2 3.97 6.65 13.94
N VAL A 3 3.49 7.22 12.84
CA VAL A 3 2.95 6.49 11.69
C VAL A 3 3.63 7.02 10.44
N ASN A 4 4.19 6.11 9.65
CA ASN A 4 4.81 6.43 8.37
C ASN A 4 4.16 5.64 7.23
N MET A 5 4.29 6.15 6.02
CA MET A 5 3.85 5.44 4.82
C MET A 5 4.56 4.08 4.73
N PHE A 6 3.83 3.04 4.36
CA PHE A 6 4.25 1.64 4.30
C PHE A 6 4.47 0.96 5.67
N ASP A 7 4.19 1.61 6.78
CA ASP A 7 4.10 0.91 8.06
C ASP A 7 2.96 -0.10 8.04
N ILE A 8 3.15 -1.22 8.72
CA ILE A 8 2.13 -2.26 8.88
C ILE A 8 1.73 -2.32 10.35
N PHE A 9 0.43 -2.18 10.59
CA PHE A 9 -0.18 -2.20 11.91
C PHE A 9 -1.26 -3.28 11.99
N TYR A 10 -1.50 -3.81 13.16
CA TYR A 10 -2.82 -4.36 13.47
C TYR A 10 -3.78 -3.20 13.72
N ALA A 11 -4.95 -3.24 13.10
CA ALA A 11 -6.00 -2.26 13.26
C ALA A 11 -7.34 -2.93 13.56
N ASN A 12 -8.16 -2.29 14.36
CA ASN A 12 -9.52 -2.74 14.64
C ASN A 12 -10.50 -2.15 13.62
N LEU A 13 -10.92 -2.97 12.68
CA LEU A 13 -11.85 -2.59 11.60
C LEU A 13 -13.29 -3.04 11.90
N SER A 14 -13.58 -3.53 13.11
CA SER A 14 -14.87 -4.17 13.45
C SER A 14 -16.05 -3.21 13.43
N LYS A 15 -15.81 -1.91 13.65
CA LYS A 15 -16.89 -0.92 13.66
C LYS A 15 -17.32 -0.56 12.24
N ASN A 16 -18.62 -0.60 11.99
CA ASN A 16 -19.26 -0.14 10.74
C ASN A 16 -18.90 -0.96 9.48
N THR A 17 -18.45 -2.21 9.65
CA THR A 17 -18.27 -3.12 8.51
C THR A 17 -19.56 -3.89 8.21
N VAL A 18 -19.87 -4.04 6.94
CA VAL A 18 -21.07 -4.73 6.46
C VAL A 18 -20.68 -5.74 5.38
N ASN A 19 -21.22 -6.96 5.49
CA ASN A 19 -21.07 -8.03 4.47
C ASN A 19 -19.62 -8.31 4.06
N SER A 20 -19.27 -8.01 2.80
CA SER A 20 -17.96 -8.30 2.21
C SER A 20 -16.85 -7.33 2.58
N GLU A 21 -17.13 -6.32 3.40
CA GLU A 21 -16.10 -5.40 3.88
C GLU A 21 -15.15 -6.12 4.84
N GLN A 22 -13.86 -5.78 4.74
CA GLN A 22 -12.85 -6.33 5.64
C GLN A 22 -13.04 -5.77 7.05
N GLY A 23 -13.37 -6.65 8.00
CA GLY A 23 -13.62 -6.30 9.40
C GLY A 23 -12.68 -7.01 10.36
N GLY A 24 -12.94 -6.86 11.67
CA GLY A 24 -12.14 -7.47 12.73
C GLY A 24 -10.79 -6.79 12.96
N ILE A 25 -9.99 -7.41 13.82
CA ILE A 25 -8.59 -6.99 14.05
C ILE A 25 -7.72 -7.70 13.03
N ARG A 26 -7.04 -6.94 12.18
CA ARG A 26 -6.22 -7.48 11.09
C ARG A 26 -5.07 -6.57 10.72
N PRO A 27 -4.06 -7.10 10.02
CA PRO A 27 -3.00 -6.27 9.48
C PRO A 27 -3.56 -5.29 8.45
N VAL A 28 -3.04 -4.08 8.48
CA VAL A 28 -3.29 -3.03 7.49
C VAL A 28 -1.96 -2.38 7.12
N ILE A 29 -1.84 -1.92 5.88
CA ILE A 29 -0.71 -1.11 5.45
C ILE A 29 -1.12 0.35 5.36
N ILE A 30 -0.28 1.25 5.87
CA ILE A 30 -0.46 2.70 5.77
C ILE A 30 -0.08 3.14 4.36
N ILE A 31 -1.01 3.74 3.65
CA ILE A 31 -0.79 4.27 2.29
C ILE A 31 -0.84 5.80 2.25
N GLN A 32 -1.23 6.44 3.31
CA GLN A 32 -1.20 7.90 3.41
C GLN A 32 0.24 8.40 3.45
N ASN A 33 0.51 9.50 2.75
CA ASN A 33 1.83 10.14 2.78
C ASN A 33 2.19 10.69 4.17
N ASP A 34 3.50 10.91 4.40
CA ASP A 34 4.00 11.25 5.73
C ASP A 34 3.61 12.66 6.20
N ILE A 35 3.29 13.56 5.30
CA ILE A 35 2.74 14.89 5.66
C ILE A 35 1.36 14.70 6.30
N GLY A 36 0.48 13.93 5.66
CA GLY A 36 -0.82 13.57 6.21
C GLY A 36 -0.69 12.78 7.50
N ASN A 37 0.21 11.81 7.55
CA ASN A 37 0.47 11.00 8.75
C ASN A 37 0.87 11.83 9.96
N LYS A 38 1.62 12.91 9.73
CA LYS A 38 2.07 13.81 10.81
C LYS A 38 0.94 14.71 11.33
N HIS A 39 0.10 15.21 10.45
CA HIS A 39 -0.84 16.30 10.77
C HIS A 39 -2.29 15.87 10.92
N SER A 40 -2.70 14.75 10.34
CA SER A 40 -4.10 14.29 10.39
C SER A 40 -4.36 13.37 11.59
N PRO A 41 -5.55 13.45 12.23
CA PRO A 41 -6.00 12.46 13.20
C PRO A 41 -6.41 11.13 12.56
N THR A 42 -6.56 11.10 11.23
CA THR A 42 -6.93 9.92 10.45
C THR A 42 -5.79 9.45 9.57
N VAL A 43 -5.87 8.18 9.15
CA VAL A 43 -4.93 7.57 8.21
C VAL A 43 -5.67 6.84 7.11
N ILE A 44 -5.08 6.83 5.91
CA ILE A 44 -5.56 6.01 4.81
C ILE A 44 -4.84 4.67 4.88
N ILE A 45 -5.61 3.58 4.95
CA ILE A 45 -5.09 2.23 5.07
C ILE A 45 -5.65 1.31 3.97
N ILE A 46 -4.91 0.24 3.71
CA ILE A 46 -5.39 -0.88 2.92
C ILE A 46 -5.34 -2.14 3.79
N PRO A 47 -6.44 -2.90 3.91
CA PRO A 47 -6.44 -4.17 4.64
C PRO A 47 -5.57 -5.22 3.96
N ILE A 48 -4.99 -6.07 4.79
CA ILE A 48 -4.18 -7.22 4.39
C ILE A 48 -4.90 -8.50 4.86
N THR A 49 -4.94 -9.51 4.01
CA THR A 49 -5.54 -10.81 4.33
C THR A 49 -4.55 -11.95 4.13
N SER A 50 -4.64 -12.99 4.95
CA SER A 50 -3.93 -14.25 4.74
C SER A 50 -4.60 -15.17 3.71
N GLU A 51 -5.82 -14.85 3.28
CA GLU A 51 -6.52 -15.60 2.24
C GLU A 51 -6.06 -15.15 0.86
N LEU A 52 -5.30 -16.00 0.16
CA LEU A 52 -4.75 -15.71 -1.17
C LEU A 52 -5.77 -16.13 -2.25
N LYS A 53 -6.84 -15.36 -2.39
CA LYS A 53 -7.87 -15.58 -3.43
C LYS A 53 -7.81 -14.47 -4.47
N LYS A 54 -8.07 -14.84 -5.74
CA LYS A 54 -8.13 -13.87 -6.86
C LYS A 54 -6.85 -13.03 -6.98
N GLU A 55 -5.69 -13.68 -6.92
CA GLU A 55 -4.38 -13.03 -6.99
C GLU A 55 -4.17 -12.21 -8.26
N ASN A 56 -4.87 -12.56 -9.34
CA ASN A 56 -4.75 -11.87 -10.64
C ASN A 56 -5.57 -10.58 -10.74
N MET A 57 -6.35 -10.21 -9.71
CA MET A 57 -7.06 -8.93 -9.73
C MET A 57 -6.04 -7.77 -9.72
N PRO A 58 -6.25 -6.73 -10.55
CA PRO A 58 -5.33 -5.58 -10.60
C PRO A 58 -5.14 -4.87 -9.26
N THR A 59 -6.15 -4.90 -8.38
CA THR A 59 -6.15 -4.28 -7.05
C THR A 59 -5.56 -5.18 -5.96
N HIS A 60 -5.10 -6.38 -6.31
CA HIS A 60 -4.46 -7.31 -5.39
C HIS A 60 -2.95 -7.39 -5.64
N CYS A 61 -2.17 -7.47 -4.58
CA CYS A 61 -0.75 -7.83 -4.65
C CYS A 61 -0.33 -8.64 -3.42
N ILE A 62 0.67 -9.49 -3.62
CA ILE A 62 1.19 -10.37 -2.58
C ILE A 62 2.35 -9.68 -1.86
N LEU A 63 2.33 -9.74 -0.54
CA LEU A 63 3.46 -9.40 0.33
C LEU A 63 4.03 -10.70 0.91
N HIS A 64 5.29 -10.96 0.64
CA HIS A 64 5.98 -12.11 1.23
C HIS A 64 6.32 -11.82 2.69
N LYS A 65 6.04 -12.79 3.56
CA LYS A 65 6.38 -12.66 4.99
C LYS A 65 7.86 -12.37 5.17
N SER A 66 8.18 -11.46 6.07
CA SER A 66 9.56 -11.14 6.46
C SER A 66 9.63 -10.69 7.91
N SER A 67 10.83 -10.74 8.48
CA SER A 67 11.06 -10.22 9.84
C SER A 67 10.80 -8.71 9.91
N LYS A 68 10.97 -7.99 8.81
CA LYS A 68 10.78 -6.52 8.77
C LYS A 68 9.31 -6.12 8.66
N ASN A 69 8.52 -6.81 7.86
CA ASN A 69 7.09 -6.48 7.72
C ASN A 69 6.22 -7.08 8.84
N GLY A 70 6.75 -8.03 9.61
CA GLY A 70 6.06 -8.62 10.76
C GLY A 70 4.89 -9.54 10.41
N LEU A 71 4.67 -9.85 9.13
CA LEU A 71 3.64 -10.79 8.70
C LEU A 71 4.05 -12.22 9.01
N GLY A 72 3.16 -13.01 9.60
CA GLY A 72 3.43 -14.41 9.95
C GLY A 72 3.35 -15.36 8.76
N VAL A 73 2.63 -14.98 7.70
CA VAL A 73 2.43 -15.73 6.47
C VAL A 73 2.42 -14.78 5.28
N ASP A 74 2.69 -15.31 4.08
CA ASP A 74 2.49 -14.56 2.85
C ASP A 74 1.03 -14.10 2.78
N SER A 75 0.83 -12.84 2.47
CA SER A 75 -0.45 -12.18 2.61
C SER A 75 -0.76 -11.33 1.38
N MET A 76 -2.02 -10.95 1.23
CA MET A 76 -2.48 -10.19 0.08
C MET A 76 -3.04 -8.84 0.52
N VAL A 77 -2.61 -7.80 -0.16
CA VAL A 77 -3.15 -6.45 -0.04
C VAL A 77 -4.41 -6.37 -0.89
N LEU A 78 -5.49 -5.83 -0.32
CA LEU A 78 -6.80 -5.66 -0.95
C LEU A 78 -7.06 -4.18 -1.23
N ALA A 79 -6.48 -3.63 -2.29
CA ALA A 79 -6.53 -2.19 -2.54
C ALA A 79 -7.95 -1.67 -2.83
N GLU A 80 -8.87 -2.51 -3.29
CA GLU A 80 -10.28 -2.15 -3.43
C GLU A 80 -11.00 -1.92 -2.09
N GLN A 81 -10.40 -2.39 -0.98
CA GLN A 81 -10.89 -2.19 0.37
C GLN A 81 -10.23 -0.98 1.07
N ILE A 82 -9.55 -0.12 0.32
CA ILE A 82 -8.93 1.10 0.86
C ILE A 82 -9.96 1.93 1.62
N ARG A 83 -9.57 2.40 2.80
CA ARG A 83 -10.44 3.22 3.64
C ARG A 83 -9.65 4.17 4.53
N VAL A 84 -10.34 5.19 5.00
CA VAL A 84 -9.86 6.09 6.05
C VAL A 84 -10.31 5.56 7.39
N ILE A 85 -9.39 5.51 8.36
CA ILE A 85 -9.70 5.20 9.75
C ILE A 85 -9.12 6.25 10.68
N ASP A 86 -9.72 6.41 11.86
CA ASP A 86 -9.11 7.18 12.93
C ASP A 86 -7.86 6.47 13.45
N LYS A 87 -6.80 7.21 13.79
CA LYS A 87 -5.55 6.63 14.33
C LYS A 87 -5.77 5.82 15.61
N SER A 88 -6.81 6.11 16.39
CA SER A 88 -7.15 5.33 17.60
C SER A 88 -7.52 3.88 17.29
N ARG A 89 -7.85 3.55 16.05
CA ARG A 89 -8.10 2.17 15.62
C ARG A 89 -6.83 1.35 15.40
N LEU A 90 -5.67 2.00 15.27
CA LEU A 90 -4.39 1.33 15.17
C LEU A 90 -4.03 0.72 16.53
N VAL A 91 -3.90 -0.61 16.58
CA VAL A 91 -3.65 -1.34 17.85
C VAL A 91 -2.16 -1.35 18.17
N ARG A 92 -1.34 -1.83 17.21
CA ARG A 92 0.13 -1.84 17.34
C ARG A 92 0.80 -1.97 15.98
N LYS A 93 1.97 -1.38 15.86
CA LYS A 93 2.85 -1.57 14.71
C LYS A 93 3.48 -2.95 14.77
N ILE A 94 3.45 -3.69 13.67
CA ILE A 94 4.08 -5.01 13.56
C ILE A 94 5.32 -4.99 12.66
N GLY A 95 5.48 -3.97 11.83
CA GLY A 95 6.62 -3.83 10.94
C GLY A 95 6.41 -2.75 9.90
N PHE A 96 7.17 -2.82 8.84
CA PHE A 96 7.08 -1.92 7.70
C PHE A 96 7.51 -2.63 6.41
N LEU A 97 7.01 -2.18 5.30
CA LEU A 97 7.34 -2.72 3.99
C LEU A 97 8.60 -2.01 3.47
N ASP A 98 9.75 -2.69 3.51
CA ASP A 98 11.04 -2.13 3.09
C ASP A 98 11.42 -2.49 1.65
N ASN A 99 10.79 -3.51 1.08
CA ASN A 99 11.07 -3.95 -0.29
C ASN A 99 10.44 -2.98 -1.30
N VAL A 100 11.29 -2.30 -2.08
CA VAL A 100 10.86 -1.27 -3.06
C VAL A 100 9.95 -1.85 -4.14
N ASN A 101 10.17 -3.09 -4.59
CA ASN A 101 9.31 -3.73 -5.59
C ASN A 101 7.91 -3.99 -5.02
N GLU A 102 7.82 -4.47 -3.78
CA GLU A 102 6.53 -4.66 -3.11
C GLU A 102 5.83 -3.32 -2.82
N GLN A 103 6.58 -2.26 -2.45
CA GLN A 103 6.02 -0.91 -2.32
C GLN A 103 5.39 -0.45 -3.65
N ASN A 104 6.09 -0.64 -4.75
CA ASN A 104 5.59 -0.31 -6.08
C ASN A 104 4.34 -1.14 -6.46
N ASP A 105 4.32 -2.42 -6.09
CA ASP A 105 3.15 -3.28 -6.32
C ASP A 105 1.93 -2.78 -5.53
N VAL A 106 2.10 -2.34 -4.29
CA VAL A 106 1.03 -1.73 -3.48
C VAL A 106 0.52 -0.44 -4.13
N ILE A 107 1.42 0.43 -4.58
CA ILE A 107 1.04 1.68 -5.26
C ILE A 107 0.29 1.38 -6.56
N ASN A 108 0.76 0.43 -7.36
CA ASN A 108 0.09 0.02 -8.59
C ASN A 108 -1.30 -0.57 -8.32
N ALA A 109 -1.45 -1.38 -7.27
CA ALA A 109 -2.75 -1.91 -6.85
C ALA A 109 -3.71 -0.79 -6.44
N TYR A 110 -3.22 0.23 -5.73
CA TYR A 110 -4.00 1.43 -5.40
C TYR A 110 -4.45 2.20 -6.65
N ILE A 111 -3.54 2.45 -7.59
CA ILE A 111 -3.83 3.16 -8.85
C ILE A 111 -4.82 2.36 -9.71
N ALA A 112 -4.81 1.04 -9.64
CA ALA A 112 -5.75 0.18 -10.36
C ALA A 112 -7.22 0.44 -10.00
N ASN A 113 -7.52 0.99 -8.82
CA ASN A 113 -8.88 1.45 -8.47
C ASN A 113 -9.39 2.54 -9.40
N ILE A 114 -8.50 3.33 -10.01
CA ILE A 114 -8.83 4.45 -10.90
C ILE A 114 -8.80 3.99 -12.36
N THR A 115 -7.81 3.20 -12.73
CA THR A 115 -7.51 2.87 -14.13
C THR A 115 -8.06 1.52 -14.58
N GLY A 116 -8.41 0.63 -13.64
CA GLY A 116 -8.76 -0.76 -13.92
C GLY A 116 -7.58 -1.61 -14.42
N LYS A 117 -6.35 -1.11 -14.37
CA LYS A 117 -5.15 -1.76 -14.92
C LYS A 117 -4.08 -1.96 -13.86
N LYS A 118 -3.45 -3.13 -13.86
CA LYS A 118 -2.37 -3.47 -12.93
C LYS A 118 -1.12 -2.59 -13.07
N LYS A 119 -0.86 -2.06 -14.26
CA LYS A 119 0.22 -1.09 -14.51
C LYS A 119 -0.36 0.10 -15.24
N TYR A 120 -0.23 1.24 -14.65
CA TYR A 120 -0.62 2.50 -15.25
C TYR A 120 0.63 3.24 -15.73
N THR A 121 0.71 3.44 -17.04
CA THR A 121 1.72 4.29 -17.65
C THR A 121 1.06 5.61 -18.00
N SER A 122 1.11 6.58 -17.11
CA SER A 122 0.60 7.92 -17.37
C SER A 122 1.49 8.65 -18.39
N VAL A 123 0.92 9.66 -19.04
CA VAL A 123 1.73 10.58 -19.87
C VAL A 123 2.87 11.16 -19.03
N TRP A 124 2.61 11.44 -17.74
CA TRP A 124 3.62 11.95 -16.83
C TRP A 124 4.78 10.97 -16.60
N SER A 125 4.51 9.69 -16.38
CA SER A 125 5.58 8.69 -16.24
C SER A 125 6.39 8.52 -17.52
N LYS A 126 5.77 8.65 -18.68
CA LYS A 126 6.49 8.66 -19.97
C LYS A 126 7.43 9.86 -20.10
N ILE A 127 6.97 11.05 -19.67
CA ILE A 127 7.78 12.26 -19.64
C ILE A 127 8.95 12.12 -18.69
N VAL A 128 8.72 11.62 -17.45
CA VAL A 128 9.77 11.40 -16.45
C VAL A 128 10.81 10.41 -16.98
N ASN A 129 10.39 9.30 -17.58
CA ASN A 129 11.29 8.31 -18.15
C ASN A 129 12.12 8.89 -19.31
N LEU A 130 11.51 9.74 -20.14
CA LEU A 130 12.21 10.44 -21.20
C LEU A 130 13.28 11.39 -20.65
N ILE A 131 12.97 12.16 -19.60
CA ILE A 131 13.91 13.05 -18.93
C ILE A 131 15.10 12.27 -18.38
N PHE A 132 14.86 11.16 -17.68
CA PHE A 132 15.94 10.29 -17.15
C PHE A 132 16.82 9.74 -18.25
N LYS A 133 16.24 9.36 -19.39
CA LYS A 133 17.00 8.89 -20.55
C LYS A 133 17.90 9.99 -21.11
N LEU A 134 17.36 11.19 -21.30
CA LEU A 134 18.11 12.35 -21.81
C LEU A 134 19.26 12.76 -20.88
N VAL A 135 19.04 12.72 -19.56
CA VAL A 135 20.08 13.03 -18.56
C VAL A 135 21.24 12.03 -18.66
N LYS A 136 20.93 10.72 -18.75
CA LYS A 136 21.96 9.68 -18.90
C LYS A 136 22.75 9.82 -20.21
N GLU A 137 22.08 10.12 -21.31
CA GLU A 137 22.73 10.35 -22.60
C GLU A 137 23.63 11.61 -22.56
N GLY A 138 23.20 12.65 -21.84
CA GLY A 138 23.99 13.86 -21.63
C GLY A 138 25.24 13.64 -20.77
N GLU A 139 25.17 12.78 -19.73
CA GLU A 139 26.33 12.40 -18.92
C GLU A 139 27.37 11.61 -19.72
N HIS A 140 26.95 10.82 -20.71
CA HIS A 140 27.88 10.08 -21.58
C HIS A 140 28.44 10.92 -22.74
N ALA A 141 27.83 12.07 -23.06
CA ALA A 141 28.24 12.97 -24.11
C ALA A 141 29.22 14.05 -23.63
N ALA A 142 29.38 14.19 -22.36
CA ALA A 142 30.38 15.10 -21.73
C ALA A 142 31.72 14.41 -21.46
#